data_fcdc738c99692ac369d1d22ee8d72e80
#
_entry.id   fcdc738c99692ac369d1d22ee8d72e80
#
_cell.length_a   1.000
_cell.length_b   1.000
_cell.length_c   1.000
_cell.angle_alpha   90.00
_cell.angle_beta   90.00
_cell.angle_gamma   90.00
#
_symmetry.space_group_name_H-M   'P 1'
#
loop_
_entity.id
_entity.type
_entity.pdbx_description
1 polymer ?
#
loop_
_entity_poly.entity_id
_entity_poly.type
_entity_poly.pdbx_seq_one_letter_code
_entity_poly.pdbx_strand_id
1 'polypeptide(L)'
;MKTKILKIKGDWQEVVDDCRSTVGKESLGHEPSEAFKRSILIAEHSPIRDIVIKWKWDNIKSWIATHWSRHKWECFIKTQRTDRTGVDRDKLPQDTLVSFTGEANVQALIDTMRKRLCYQAAPETREYAEDLKRAIHEVEPEISDVLTPNCVYRCGCPEMQSCGLFHRLCSSKDFVYSDIQDRYRAYNEFFWENGD
;
A
#
# COMPACT_ATOMS: atom_id res chain seq x y z
N MET A 1 9.36 13.49 -0.55
CA MET A 1 8.89 12.17 -1.04
C MET A 1 10.07 11.28 -1.28
N LYS A 2 10.11 10.09 -0.66
CA LYS A 2 11.19 9.08 -0.79
C LYS A 2 10.87 8.08 -1.92
N THR A 3 9.59 7.90 -2.20
CA THR A 3 9.08 6.93 -3.19
C THR A 3 9.04 7.53 -4.58
N LYS A 4 9.53 6.74 -5.55
CA LYS A 4 9.40 7.03 -6.97
C LYS A 4 8.59 5.93 -7.64
N ILE A 5 7.41 6.26 -8.17
CA ILE A 5 6.66 5.33 -9.02
C ILE A 5 7.39 5.19 -10.36
N LEU A 6 7.72 3.96 -10.72
CA LEU A 6 8.47 3.66 -11.95
C LEU A 6 7.55 3.28 -13.09
N LYS A 7 6.49 2.52 -12.79
CA LYS A 7 5.57 2.00 -13.79
C LYS A 7 4.29 1.50 -13.13
N ILE A 8 3.17 1.69 -13.82
CA ILE A 8 1.92 0.99 -13.60
C ILE A 8 1.72 0.06 -14.80
N LYS A 9 1.38 -1.20 -14.56
CA LYS A 9 1.05 -2.21 -15.56
C LYS A 9 -0.42 -2.56 -15.37
N GLY A 10 -1.10 -2.94 -16.44
CA GLY A 10 -2.55 -3.10 -16.47
C GLY A 10 -3.26 -1.75 -16.41
N ASP A 11 -4.54 -1.78 -16.64
CA ASP A 11 -5.38 -0.58 -16.59
C ASP A 11 -6.80 -0.92 -16.09
N TRP A 12 -7.60 0.11 -15.87
CA TRP A 12 -8.96 -0.05 -15.38
C TRP A 12 -9.93 -0.64 -16.40
N GLN A 13 -9.61 -0.54 -17.71
CA GLN A 13 -10.38 -1.21 -18.75
C GLN A 13 -10.22 -2.74 -18.64
N GLU A 14 -9.00 -3.23 -18.45
CA GLU A 14 -8.73 -4.67 -18.22
C GLU A 14 -9.49 -5.17 -17.00
N VAL A 15 -9.43 -4.44 -15.88
CA VAL A 15 -10.15 -4.77 -14.65
C VAL A 15 -11.66 -4.91 -14.87
N VAL A 16 -12.28 -3.98 -15.60
CA VAL A 16 -13.72 -4.03 -15.87
C VAL A 16 -14.08 -5.13 -16.83
N ASP A 17 -13.22 -5.39 -17.82
CA ASP A 17 -13.45 -6.44 -18.82
C ASP A 17 -13.38 -7.82 -18.16
N ASP A 18 -12.45 -8.04 -17.24
CA ASP A 18 -12.37 -9.27 -16.47
C ASP A 18 -13.56 -9.44 -15.54
N CYS A 19 -14.03 -8.38 -14.87
CA CYS A 19 -15.28 -8.44 -14.11
C CYS A 19 -16.46 -8.85 -14.98
N ARG A 20 -16.54 -8.38 -16.22
CA ARG A 20 -17.64 -8.66 -17.15
C ARG A 20 -17.53 -10.06 -17.73
N SER A 21 -16.32 -10.49 -18.07
CA SER A 21 -16.08 -11.83 -18.63
C SER A 21 -16.51 -12.93 -17.67
N THR A 22 -16.29 -12.76 -16.36
CA THR A 22 -16.72 -13.73 -15.33
C THR A 22 -18.24 -13.97 -15.28
N VAL A 23 -19.03 -13.02 -15.77
CA VAL A 23 -20.50 -13.13 -15.86
C VAL A 23 -21.01 -13.23 -17.31
N GLY A 24 -20.13 -13.56 -18.26
CA GLY A 24 -20.47 -13.79 -19.67
C GLY A 24 -20.91 -12.54 -20.42
N LYS A 25 -20.41 -11.35 -20.03
CA LYS A 25 -20.68 -10.08 -20.71
C LYS A 25 -19.47 -9.66 -21.51
N GLU A 26 -19.70 -8.99 -22.64
CA GLU A 26 -18.66 -8.42 -23.48
C GLU A 26 -18.08 -7.12 -22.86
N SER A 27 -16.88 -6.73 -23.33
CA SER A 27 -16.22 -5.47 -22.93
C SER A 27 -17.14 -4.26 -23.05
N LEU A 28 -16.96 -3.27 -22.17
CA LEU A 28 -17.61 -1.97 -22.30
C LEU A 28 -16.90 -1.05 -23.32
N GLY A 29 -15.63 -1.33 -23.63
CA GLY A 29 -14.82 -0.51 -24.53
C GLY A 29 -14.45 0.87 -24.00
N HIS A 30 -14.58 1.10 -22.69
CA HIS A 30 -14.19 2.36 -22.05
C HIS A 30 -13.86 2.15 -20.56
N GLU A 31 -13.06 3.05 -20.01
CA GLU A 31 -12.72 3.08 -18.60
C GLU A 31 -13.97 3.18 -17.70
N PRO A 32 -13.96 2.48 -16.54
CA PRO A 32 -15.04 2.58 -15.57
C PRO A 32 -15.06 3.94 -14.84
N SER A 33 -16.21 4.26 -14.25
CA SER A 33 -16.32 5.43 -13.40
C SER A 33 -15.51 5.30 -12.10
N GLU A 34 -15.11 6.42 -11.49
CA GLU A 34 -14.47 6.46 -10.16
C GLU A 34 -15.29 5.71 -9.09
N ALA A 35 -16.62 5.83 -9.14
CA ALA A 35 -17.51 5.12 -8.21
C ALA A 35 -17.38 3.59 -8.36
N PHE A 36 -17.24 3.09 -9.59
CA PHE A 36 -16.97 1.67 -9.82
C PHE A 36 -15.59 1.28 -9.31
N LYS A 37 -14.55 2.07 -9.63
CA LYS A 37 -13.17 1.83 -9.15
C LYS A 37 -13.14 1.69 -7.62
N ARG A 38 -13.76 2.63 -6.90
CA ARG A 38 -13.85 2.58 -5.43
C ARG A 38 -14.62 1.37 -4.93
N SER A 39 -15.75 1.03 -5.55
CA SER A 39 -16.57 -0.10 -5.12
C SER A 39 -15.82 -1.43 -5.26
N ILE A 40 -15.16 -1.67 -6.39
CA ILE A 40 -14.42 -2.92 -6.64
C ILE A 40 -13.17 -3.04 -5.77
N LEU A 41 -12.50 -1.94 -5.46
CA LEU A 41 -11.36 -1.88 -4.56
C LEU A 41 -11.77 -2.20 -3.12
N ILE A 42 -12.88 -1.64 -2.64
CA ILE A 42 -13.42 -1.91 -1.30
C ILE A 42 -13.88 -3.35 -1.18
N ALA A 43 -14.51 -3.89 -2.22
CA ALA A 43 -14.95 -5.28 -2.28
C ALA A 43 -13.81 -6.27 -2.48
N GLU A 44 -12.61 -5.80 -2.85
CA GLU A 44 -11.41 -6.61 -3.11
C GLU A 44 -11.67 -7.73 -4.13
N HIS A 45 -12.46 -7.44 -5.18
CA HIS A 45 -12.69 -8.41 -6.25
C HIS A 45 -11.40 -8.73 -7.00
N SER A 46 -11.22 -9.99 -7.35
CA SER A 46 -9.98 -10.52 -7.93
C SER A 46 -9.39 -9.75 -9.12
N PRO A 47 -10.17 -9.15 -10.04
CA PRO A 47 -9.63 -8.38 -11.17
C PRO A 47 -8.77 -7.16 -10.79
N ILE A 48 -8.88 -6.62 -9.56
CA ILE A 48 -7.96 -5.55 -9.13
C ILE A 48 -6.48 -5.99 -9.14
N ARG A 49 -6.21 -7.29 -9.25
CA ARG A 49 -4.85 -7.84 -9.34
C ARG A 49 -4.17 -7.60 -10.67
N ASP A 50 -4.92 -7.22 -11.70
CA ASP A 50 -4.39 -6.90 -13.03
C ASP A 50 -3.58 -5.60 -13.01
N ILE A 51 -3.93 -4.70 -12.09
CA ILE A 51 -3.14 -3.49 -11.87
C ILE A 51 -1.95 -3.82 -10.97
N VAL A 52 -0.73 -3.59 -11.50
CA VAL A 52 0.53 -3.82 -10.81
C VAL A 52 1.33 -2.52 -10.76
N ILE A 53 1.71 -2.12 -9.57
CA ILE A 53 2.51 -0.91 -9.33
C ILE A 53 3.95 -1.29 -9.03
N LYS A 54 4.88 -0.64 -9.74
CA LYS A 54 6.33 -0.75 -9.53
C LYS A 54 6.87 0.56 -9.01
N TRP A 55 7.60 0.49 -7.89
CA TRP A 55 8.20 1.67 -7.26
C TRP A 55 9.64 1.44 -6.86
N LYS A 56 10.34 2.51 -6.51
CA LYS A 56 11.70 2.49 -6.04
C LYS A 56 11.89 3.40 -4.83
N TRP A 57 12.71 2.92 -3.89
CA TRP A 57 13.30 3.71 -2.82
C TRP A 57 14.82 3.72 -2.98
N ASP A 58 15.39 4.88 -3.01
CA ASP A 58 16.84 5.06 -2.92
C ASP A 58 17.23 5.38 -1.48
N ASN A 59 18.40 4.92 -1.06
CA ASN A 59 18.95 5.19 0.27
C ASN A 59 18.04 4.73 1.45
N ILE A 60 17.39 3.58 1.31
CA ILE A 60 16.70 2.91 2.41
C ILE A 60 17.71 2.11 3.24
N LYS A 61 17.59 2.13 4.58
CA LYS A 61 18.42 1.29 5.46
C LYS A 61 18.17 -0.19 5.18
N SER A 62 19.22 -1.01 5.19
CA SER A 62 19.11 -2.43 4.81
C SER A 62 18.15 -3.21 5.69
N TRP A 63 18.07 -2.92 6.98
CA TRP A 63 17.13 -3.57 7.88
C TRP A 63 15.66 -3.19 7.58
N ILE A 64 15.39 -1.95 7.13
CA ILE A 64 14.05 -1.54 6.68
C ILE A 64 13.70 -2.29 5.38
N ALA A 65 14.64 -2.37 4.43
CA ALA A 65 14.45 -3.14 3.20
C ALA A 65 14.10 -4.60 3.49
N THR A 66 14.70 -5.20 4.54
CA THR A 66 14.37 -6.55 5.00
C THR A 66 12.95 -6.67 5.52
N HIS A 67 12.39 -5.65 6.21
CA HIS A 67 10.99 -5.66 6.61
C HIS A 67 10.03 -5.69 5.42
N TRP A 68 10.40 -5.02 4.33
CA TRP A 68 9.61 -4.94 3.12
C TRP A 68 9.74 -6.18 2.23
N SER A 69 10.89 -6.86 2.22
CA SER A 69 11.11 -8.08 1.44
C SER A 69 10.31 -9.30 1.90
N ARG A 70 9.69 -9.24 3.09
CA ARG A 70 8.89 -10.35 3.66
C ARG A 70 7.45 -10.41 3.14
N HIS A 71 7.05 -9.47 2.31
CA HIS A 71 5.69 -9.43 1.76
C HIS A 71 5.56 -10.26 0.47
N LYS A 72 4.32 -10.59 0.10
CA LYS A 72 4.00 -11.40 -1.09
C LYS A 72 4.05 -10.55 -2.36
N TRP A 73 5.21 -10.11 -2.73
CA TRP A 73 5.49 -9.31 -3.93
C TRP A 73 6.92 -9.51 -4.42
N GLU A 74 7.21 -9.04 -5.61
CA GLU A 74 8.57 -9.04 -6.15
C GLU A 74 9.36 -7.86 -5.60
N CYS A 75 10.60 -8.12 -5.17
CA CYS A 75 11.49 -7.04 -4.76
C CYS A 75 12.93 -7.30 -5.20
N PHE A 76 13.63 -6.21 -5.49
CA PHE A 76 15.03 -6.19 -5.89
C PHE A 76 15.77 -5.21 -4.98
N ILE A 77 16.69 -5.73 -4.17
CA ILE A 77 17.48 -4.95 -3.23
C ILE A 77 18.92 -4.88 -3.76
N LYS A 78 19.53 -3.69 -3.68
CA LYS A 78 20.95 -3.52 -4.06
C LYS A 78 21.80 -4.52 -3.30
N THR A 79 22.60 -5.28 -4.05
CA THR A 79 23.48 -6.31 -3.47
C THR A 79 24.52 -5.70 -2.52
N GLN A 80 24.82 -6.43 -1.44
CA GLN A 80 25.91 -6.15 -0.52
C GLN A 80 27.05 -7.20 -0.67
N ARG A 81 27.03 -8.00 -1.72
CA ARG A 81 28.07 -9.03 -1.96
C ARG A 81 29.43 -8.39 -2.10
N THR A 82 30.40 -8.87 -1.31
CA THR A 82 31.78 -8.35 -1.29
C THR A 82 32.42 -8.40 -2.67
N ASP A 83 32.21 -9.49 -3.43
CA ASP A 83 32.78 -9.68 -4.79
C ASP A 83 32.18 -8.69 -5.83
N ARG A 84 31.07 -8.03 -5.54
CA ARG A 84 30.41 -7.05 -6.42
C ARG A 84 30.64 -5.61 -5.98
N THR A 85 30.79 -5.39 -4.70
CA THR A 85 30.89 -4.04 -4.13
C THR A 85 32.31 -3.64 -3.75
N GLY A 86 33.22 -4.61 -3.59
CA GLY A 86 34.55 -4.40 -3.05
C GLY A 86 34.59 -4.11 -1.55
N VAL A 87 33.42 -4.10 -0.88
CA VAL A 87 33.29 -3.82 0.55
C VAL A 87 32.98 -5.10 1.30
N ASP A 88 33.69 -5.34 2.40
CA ASP A 88 33.50 -6.51 3.25
C ASP A 88 32.08 -6.41 3.90
N ARG A 89 31.16 -7.25 3.43
CA ARG A 89 29.76 -7.25 3.89
C ARG A 89 29.60 -7.57 5.38
N ASP A 90 30.52 -8.33 5.95
CA ASP A 90 30.45 -8.73 7.36
C ASP A 90 30.82 -7.57 8.31
N LYS A 91 31.39 -6.50 7.77
CA LYS A 91 31.68 -5.26 8.47
C LYS A 91 30.65 -4.16 8.24
N LEU A 92 29.66 -4.39 7.38
CA LEU A 92 28.63 -3.38 7.11
C LEU A 92 27.63 -3.31 8.27
N PRO A 93 27.34 -2.10 8.79
CA PRO A 93 26.30 -1.92 9.79
C PRO A 93 24.91 -2.19 9.18
N GLN A 94 23.95 -2.54 10.03
CA GLN A 94 22.56 -2.83 9.60
C GLN A 94 21.87 -1.62 8.97
N ASP A 95 22.30 -0.41 9.27
CA ASP A 95 21.76 0.83 8.70
C ASP A 95 22.45 1.23 7.39
N THR A 96 23.29 0.37 6.82
CA THR A 96 23.86 0.58 5.49
C THR A 96 22.76 0.86 4.48
N LEU A 97 22.96 1.92 3.68
CA LEU A 97 21.99 2.36 2.71
C LEU A 97 22.01 1.48 1.45
N VAL A 98 20.85 1.02 1.05
CA VAL A 98 20.61 0.25 -0.17
C VAL A 98 19.51 0.88 -1.01
N SER A 99 19.37 0.49 -2.27
CA SER A 99 18.16 0.75 -3.02
C SER A 99 17.24 -0.46 -2.95
N PHE A 100 15.93 -0.19 -2.95
CA PHE A 100 14.88 -1.19 -2.97
C PHE A 100 13.93 -0.87 -4.14
N THR A 101 13.69 -1.84 -5.00
CA THR A 101 12.63 -1.76 -6.00
C THR A 101 11.58 -2.80 -5.65
N GLY A 102 10.34 -2.38 -5.51
CA GLY A 102 9.20 -3.27 -5.28
C GLY A 102 8.27 -3.30 -6.48
N GLU A 103 7.59 -4.42 -6.69
CA GLU A 103 6.55 -4.59 -7.69
C GLU A 103 5.44 -5.46 -7.08
N ALA A 104 4.23 -4.93 -7.01
CA ALA A 104 3.09 -5.58 -6.38
C ALA A 104 1.79 -5.29 -7.12
N ASN A 105 0.90 -6.27 -7.19
CA ASN A 105 -0.47 -6.00 -7.58
C ASN A 105 -1.25 -5.29 -6.46
N VAL A 106 -2.39 -4.69 -6.81
CA VAL A 106 -3.19 -3.89 -5.88
C VAL A 106 -3.62 -4.69 -4.65
N GLN A 107 -4.01 -5.96 -4.78
CA GLN A 107 -4.37 -6.78 -3.62
C GLN A 107 -3.19 -6.98 -2.66
N ALA A 108 -2.00 -7.25 -3.17
CA ALA A 108 -0.80 -7.41 -2.34
C ALA A 108 -0.40 -6.09 -1.65
N LEU A 109 -0.63 -4.95 -2.31
CA LEU A 109 -0.46 -3.63 -1.70
C LEU A 109 -1.45 -3.43 -0.54
N ILE A 110 -2.74 -3.67 -0.75
CA ILE A 110 -3.78 -3.57 0.28
C ILE A 110 -3.41 -4.42 1.50
N ASP A 111 -3.08 -5.70 1.30
CA ASP A 111 -2.74 -6.63 2.38
C ASP A 111 -1.50 -6.19 3.16
N THR A 112 -0.51 -5.66 2.47
CA THR A 112 0.73 -5.18 3.10
C THR A 112 0.50 -3.88 3.85
N MET A 113 -0.19 -2.94 3.26
CA MET A 113 -0.42 -1.62 3.86
C MET A 113 -1.28 -1.70 5.11
N ARG A 114 -2.18 -2.68 5.22
CA ARG A 114 -2.91 -2.97 6.47
C ARG A 114 -2.00 -3.18 7.67
N LYS A 115 -0.80 -3.74 7.46
CA LYS A 115 0.21 -3.96 8.51
C LYS A 115 1.20 -2.80 8.62
N ARG A 116 1.59 -2.20 7.49
CA ARG A 116 2.68 -1.22 7.46
C ARG A 116 2.24 0.20 7.79
N LEU A 117 0.95 0.52 7.58
CA LEU A 117 0.34 1.77 8.05
C LEU A 117 -0.12 1.70 9.52
N CYS A 118 -0.04 0.53 10.16
CA CYS A 118 -0.35 0.40 11.58
C CYS A 118 0.71 1.10 12.45
N TYR A 119 0.29 1.87 13.45
CA TYR A 119 1.20 2.57 14.38
C TYR A 119 1.96 1.63 15.33
N GLN A 120 1.68 0.33 15.32
CA GLN A 120 2.52 -0.69 15.93
C GLN A 120 3.67 -1.16 15.02
N ALA A 121 3.68 -0.78 13.75
CA ALA A 121 4.85 -0.99 12.89
C ALA A 121 6.01 -0.08 13.34
N ALA A 122 7.24 -0.53 13.10
CA ALA A 122 8.41 0.30 13.38
C ALA A 122 8.25 1.68 12.67
N PRO A 123 8.42 2.80 13.37
CA PRO A 123 8.16 4.12 12.82
C PRO A 123 8.86 4.36 11.49
N GLU A 124 10.13 3.99 11.37
CA GLU A 124 10.90 4.15 10.14
C GLU A 124 10.34 3.33 8.98
N THR A 125 9.81 2.14 9.25
CA THR A 125 9.16 1.31 8.22
C THR A 125 7.81 1.92 7.82
N ARG A 126 7.07 2.49 8.78
CA ARG A 126 5.79 3.16 8.52
C ARG A 126 5.96 4.41 7.66
N GLU A 127 7.01 5.21 7.88
CA GLU A 127 7.33 6.37 7.03
C GLU A 127 7.39 6.00 5.54
N TYR A 128 7.97 4.84 5.20
CA TYR A 128 8.00 4.36 3.81
C TYR A 128 6.62 3.92 3.33
N ALA A 129 5.77 3.37 4.19
CA ALA A 129 4.39 3.04 3.84
C ALA A 129 3.56 4.29 3.57
N GLU A 130 3.66 5.28 4.43
CA GLU A 130 2.97 6.57 4.28
C GLU A 130 3.43 7.29 3.01
N ASP A 131 4.73 7.30 2.75
CA ASP A 131 5.29 7.91 1.54
C ASP A 131 4.89 7.16 0.25
N LEU A 132 4.80 5.82 0.30
CA LEU A 132 4.29 5.02 -0.82
C LEU A 132 2.80 5.30 -1.06
N LYS A 133 1.99 5.40 -0.02
CA LYS A 133 0.57 5.78 -0.13
C LYS A 133 0.41 7.14 -0.80
N ARG A 134 1.22 8.15 -0.41
CA ARG A 134 1.23 9.47 -1.05
C ARG A 134 1.64 9.40 -2.51
N ALA A 135 2.70 8.66 -2.83
CA ALA A 135 3.17 8.52 -4.21
C ALA A 135 2.15 7.81 -5.12
N ILE A 136 1.39 6.84 -4.58
CA ILE A 136 0.30 6.19 -5.31
C ILE A 136 -0.86 7.17 -5.50
N HIS A 137 -1.17 8.02 -4.53
CA HIS A 137 -2.25 9.01 -4.65
C HIS A 137 -2.07 9.96 -5.84
N GLU A 138 -0.84 10.34 -6.14
CA GLU A 138 -0.52 11.22 -7.28
C GLU A 138 -0.86 10.61 -8.64
N VAL A 139 -0.95 9.29 -8.73
CA VAL A 139 -1.15 8.58 -10.01
C VAL A 139 -2.41 7.73 -10.05
N GLU A 140 -2.84 7.19 -8.91
CA GLU A 140 -4.01 6.33 -8.75
C GLU A 140 -4.68 6.63 -7.40
N PRO A 141 -5.43 7.73 -7.27
CA PRO A 141 -6.00 8.17 -6.00
C PRO A 141 -6.96 7.15 -5.39
N GLU A 142 -7.79 6.46 -6.20
CA GLU A 142 -8.73 5.46 -5.72
C GLU A 142 -8.01 4.26 -5.09
N ILE A 143 -6.87 3.85 -5.65
CA ILE A 143 -6.04 2.78 -5.04
C ILE A 143 -5.47 3.25 -3.72
N SER A 144 -4.95 4.49 -3.66
CA SER A 144 -4.45 5.07 -2.41
C SER A 144 -5.52 5.10 -1.32
N ASP A 145 -6.77 5.43 -1.66
CA ASP A 145 -7.87 5.56 -0.70
C ASP A 145 -8.17 4.26 0.06
N VAL A 146 -7.92 3.10 -0.53
CA VAL A 146 -8.12 1.80 0.13
C VAL A 146 -6.89 1.29 0.89
N LEU A 147 -5.75 1.98 0.80
CA LEU A 147 -4.55 1.65 1.57
C LEU A 147 -4.68 2.19 3.00
N THR A 148 -5.21 1.38 3.88
CA THR A 148 -5.54 1.72 5.27
C THR A 148 -4.93 0.73 6.26
N PRO A 149 -4.71 1.09 7.54
CA PRO A 149 -4.29 0.14 8.55
C PRO A 149 -5.40 -0.88 8.87
N ASN A 150 -4.98 -2.05 9.36
CA ASN A 150 -5.86 -3.20 9.60
C ASN A 150 -7.05 -2.89 10.54
N CYS A 151 -6.88 -1.99 11.51
CA CYS A 151 -7.94 -1.61 12.43
C CYS A 151 -9.11 -0.87 11.73
N VAL A 152 -8.82 -0.10 10.68
CA VAL A 152 -9.84 0.58 9.85
C VAL A 152 -10.64 -0.46 9.05
N TYR A 153 -9.95 -1.38 8.38
CA TYR A 153 -10.58 -2.47 7.63
C TYR A 153 -11.45 -3.36 8.53
N ARG A 154 -10.92 -3.81 9.68
CA ARG A 154 -11.58 -4.76 10.59
C ARG A 154 -12.59 -4.13 11.54
N CYS A 155 -12.81 -2.82 11.50
CA CYS A 155 -13.66 -2.11 12.45
C CYS A 155 -13.23 -2.34 13.91
N GLY A 156 -11.92 -2.33 14.17
CA GLY A 156 -11.35 -2.54 15.50
C GLY A 156 -9.88 -2.93 15.46
N CYS A 157 -9.17 -2.67 16.53
CA CYS A 157 -7.74 -3.00 16.63
C CYS A 157 -7.54 -4.50 16.82
N PRO A 158 -6.83 -5.21 15.93
CA PRO A 158 -6.53 -6.63 16.08
C PRO A 158 -5.24 -6.90 16.86
N GLU A 159 -4.50 -5.86 17.24
CA GLU A 159 -3.23 -6.01 17.93
C GLU A 159 -3.44 -6.32 19.42
N MET A 160 -2.53 -7.08 20.01
CA MET A 160 -2.57 -7.42 21.45
C MET A 160 -2.57 -6.17 22.33
N GLN A 161 -1.87 -5.13 21.88
CA GLN A 161 -1.85 -3.82 22.54
C GLN A 161 -2.24 -2.74 21.54
N SER A 162 -3.33 -2.03 21.79
CA SER A 162 -3.81 -0.97 20.89
C SER A 162 -2.93 0.28 20.96
N CYS A 163 -2.65 0.87 19.80
CA CYS A 163 -2.02 2.21 19.71
C CYS A 163 -3.02 3.37 19.88
N GLY A 164 -4.32 3.09 20.02
CA GLY A 164 -5.37 4.10 20.17
C GLY A 164 -5.83 4.76 18.86
N LEU A 165 -5.21 4.50 17.70
CA LEU A 165 -5.58 5.13 16.44
C LEU A 165 -7.07 4.94 16.11
N PHE A 166 -7.55 3.70 16.13
CA PHE A 166 -8.96 3.42 15.80
C PHE A 166 -9.92 4.15 16.73
N HIS A 167 -9.61 4.21 18.03
CA HIS A 167 -10.41 4.96 18.99
C HIS A 167 -10.45 6.46 18.69
N ARG A 168 -9.31 7.05 18.26
CA ARG A 168 -9.26 8.47 17.85
C ARG A 168 -10.13 8.73 16.63
N LEU A 169 -10.08 7.86 15.61
CA LEU A 169 -10.95 7.96 14.44
C LEU A 169 -12.43 7.90 14.83
N CYS A 170 -12.79 6.98 15.73
CA CYS A 170 -14.16 6.81 16.23
C CYS A 170 -14.69 7.98 17.07
N SER A 171 -13.82 8.84 17.56
CA SER A 171 -14.22 10.02 18.34
C SER A 171 -14.70 11.18 17.48
N SER A 172 -14.59 11.07 16.15
CA SER A 172 -15.21 12.01 15.22
C SER A 172 -16.75 11.85 15.22
N LYS A 173 -17.49 12.96 15.24
CA LYS A 173 -18.96 12.96 15.31
C LYS A 173 -19.63 12.32 14.10
N ASP A 174 -18.93 12.29 12.97
CA ASP A 174 -19.43 11.80 11.69
C ASP A 174 -18.99 10.36 11.37
N PHE A 175 -18.36 9.68 12.33
CA PHE A 175 -17.83 8.33 12.11
C PHE A 175 -18.91 7.26 12.28
N VAL A 176 -19.21 6.54 11.19
CA VAL A 176 -20.15 5.41 11.18
C VAL A 176 -19.37 4.09 11.19
N TYR A 177 -19.38 3.39 12.32
CA TYR A 177 -18.62 2.14 12.51
C TYR A 177 -18.95 1.05 11.50
N SER A 178 -20.22 0.91 11.14
CA SER A 178 -20.72 -0.18 10.30
C SER A 178 -20.39 0.02 8.82
N ASP A 179 -20.18 1.27 8.38
CA ASP A 179 -19.87 1.56 6.99
C ASP A 179 -18.37 1.56 6.74
N ILE A 180 -17.92 0.68 5.86
CA ILE A 180 -16.51 0.56 5.50
C ILE A 180 -16.01 1.78 4.72
N GLN A 181 -16.87 2.41 3.89
CA GLN A 181 -16.52 3.60 3.13
C GLN A 181 -16.29 4.78 4.07
N ASP A 182 -17.14 4.96 5.08
CA ASP A 182 -16.97 6.01 6.08
C ASP A 182 -15.69 5.81 6.91
N ARG A 183 -15.38 4.56 7.28
CA ARG A 183 -14.12 4.26 7.97
C ARG A 183 -12.88 4.60 7.12
N TYR A 184 -12.92 4.29 5.83
CA TYR A 184 -11.81 4.60 4.92
C TYR A 184 -11.68 6.11 4.71
N ARG A 185 -12.81 6.82 4.54
CA ARG A 185 -12.84 8.29 4.44
C ARG A 185 -12.23 8.92 5.69
N ALA A 186 -12.72 8.58 6.88
CA ALA A 186 -12.22 9.13 8.14
C ALA A 186 -10.72 8.89 8.35
N TYR A 187 -10.21 7.71 7.95
CA TYR A 187 -8.77 7.46 7.98
C TYR A 187 -8.01 8.32 6.97
N ASN A 188 -8.52 8.50 5.76
CA ASN A 188 -7.86 9.32 4.75
C ASN A 188 -7.83 10.79 5.16
N GLU A 189 -8.92 11.35 5.67
CA GLU A 189 -8.98 12.70 6.25
C GLU A 189 -7.91 12.85 7.34
N PHE A 190 -7.90 11.94 8.32
CA PHE A 190 -6.87 11.93 9.37
C PHE A 190 -5.45 11.83 8.81
N PHE A 191 -5.22 10.99 7.80
CA PHE A 191 -3.92 10.78 7.19
C PHE A 191 -3.40 12.04 6.51
N TRP A 192 -4.26 12.75 5.76
CA TRP A 192 -3.89 13.96 5.04
C TRP A 192 -3.73 15.18 5.97
N GLU A 193 -4.47 15.25 7.06
CA GLU A 193 -4.36 16.34 8.05
C GLU A 193 -3.13 16.22 8.95
N ASN A 194 -2.67 15.01 9.25
CA ASN A 194 -1.59 14.76 10.22
C ASN A 194 -0.31 14.20 9.59
N GLY A 195 -0.22 14.20 8.29
CA GLY A 195 0.84 13.54 7.53
C GLY A 195 1.92 14.46 6.99
N ASP A 196 2.45 15.39 7.81
CA ASP A 196 3.68 16.15 7.51
C ASP A 196 4.93 15.44 8.02
#